data_ffd537729471fe6101d6cceeec345999
#
_entry.id   ffd537729471fe6101d6cceeec345999
#
_cell.length_a   1.000
_cell.length_b   1.000
_cell.length_c   1.000
_cell.angle_alpha   90.00
_cell.angle_beta   90.00
_cell.angle_gamma   90.00
#
_symmetry.space_group_name_H-M   'P 1'
#
loop_
_entity.id
_entity.type
_entity.pdbx_description
1 polymer ?
#
loop_
_entity_poly.entity_id
_entity_poly.type
_entity_poly.pdbx_seq_one_letter_code
_entity_poly.pdbx_strand_id
1 'polypeptide(L)'
;MIWCVEDDASIRDIELYALRSAGLEAEGFTDGAAFWQALQSEKPDLVVLDVMLPGIDGTELLGRMRASTSLRRIPVIMATAKGAEYDRVRALDGGADDYLTKPFSVIELVSRVKAVLRRCQPEGDSSILRSGEVSLDTRAHTVLSGGERVDLTYKEYELLRLFLSHPGTAYTRDRLMELVWGMDYCGESRTVDMHIR
;
A
#
# COMPACT_ATOMS: atom_id res chain seq x y z
N MET A 1 -9.65 5.56 -8.62
CA MET A 1 -10.59 4.43 -8.40
C MET A 1 -10.00 3.41 -7.46
N ILE A 2 -10.76 2.89 -6.49
CA ILE A 2 -10.35 1.84 -5.54
C ILE A 2 -10.82 0.49 -6.08
N TRP A 3 -9.97 -0.52 -6.03
CA TRP A 3 -10.37 -1.88 -6.38
C TRP A 3 -10.42 -2.75 -5.13
N CYS A 4 -11.57 -3.46 -4.95
CA CYS A 4 -11.78 -4.42 -3.87
C CYS A 4 -11.79 -5.83 -4.46
N VAL A 5 -10.92 -6.71 -3.98
CA VAL A 5 -10.83 -8.11 -4.42
C VAL A 5 -11.23 -8.99 -3.25
N GLU A 6 -12.45 -9.52 -3.31
CA GLU A 6 -13.14 -10.23 -2.23
C GLU A 6 -14.10 -11.24 -2.85
N ASP A 7 -14.02 -12.51 -2.49
CA ASP A 7 -14.87 -13.56 -3.04
C ASP A 7 -16.27 -13.59 -2.41
N ASP A 8 -16.39 -13.25 -1.11
CA ASP A 8 -17.68 -13.11 -0.46
C ASP A 8 -18.44 -11.88 -1.00
N ALA A 9 -19.57 -12.15 -1.69
CA ALA A 9 -20.38 -11.08 -2.28
C ALA A 9 -20.91 -10.08 -1.25
N SER A 10 -21.26 -10.55 -0.03
CA SER A 10 -21.82 -9.70 1.02
C SER A 10 -20.76 -8.74 1.58
N ILE A 11 -19.54 -9.25 1.80
CA ILE A 11 -18.43 -8.42 2.26
C ILE A 11 -18.05 -7.42 1.17
N ARG A 12 -17.88 -7.87 -0.05
CA ARG A 12 -17.56 -7.02 -1.20
C ARG A 12 -18.58 -5.90 -1.40
N ASP A 13 -19.89 -6.21 -1.33
CA ASP A 13 -20.94 -5.21 -1.48
C ASP A 13 -20.90 -4.16 -0.36
N ILE A 14 -20.60 -4.57 0.88
CA ILE A 14 -20.42 -3.66 2.02
C ILE A 14 -19.20 -2.75 1.79
N GLU A 15 -18.09 -3.30 1.34
CA GLU A 15 -16.86 -2.53 1.04
C GLU A 15 -17.13 -1.47 -0.03
N LEU A 16 -17.73 -1.88 -1.15
CA LEU A 16 -18.07 -0.99 -2.25
C LEU A 16 -19.06 0.10 -1.83
N TYR A 17 -20.09 -0.27 -1.08
CA TYR A 17 -21.06 0.68 -0.54
C TYR A 17 -20.39 1.71 0.37
N ALA A 18 -19.52 1.25 1.28
CA ALA A 18 -18.81 2.12 2.20
C ALA A 18 -17.91 3.14 1.50
N LEU A 19 -17.12 2.67 0.55
CA LEU A 19 -16.20 3.51 -0.21
C LEU A 19 -16.95 4.54 -1.05
N ARG A 20 -18.00 4.09 -1.77
CA ARG A 20 -18.83 4.98 -2.60
C ARG A 20 -19.58 6.01 -1.77
N SER A 21 -20.12 5.62 -0.61
CA SER A 21 -20.76 6.54 0.34
C SER A 21 -19.79 7.58 0.91
N ALA A 22 -18.51 7.26 0.97
CA ALA A 22 -17.44 8.17 1.38
C ALA A 22 -16.93 9.08 0.25
N GLY A 23 -17.55 9.03 -0.95
CA GLY A 23 -17.18 9.82 -2.13
C GLY A 23 -16.01 9.26 -2.93
N LEU A 24 -15.66 7.97 -2.75
CA LEU A 24 -14.60 7.30 -3.47
C LEU A 24 -15.19 6.40 -4.56
N GLU A 25 -14.65 6.46 -5.77
CA GLU A 25 -14.98 5.51 -6.81
C GLU A 25 -14.40 4.15 -6.47
N ALA A 26 -15.23 3.09 -6.55
CA ALA A 26 -14.81 1.74 -6.19
C ALA A 26 -15.40 0.70 -7.14
N GLU A 27 -14.61 -0.32 -7.46
CA GLU A 27 -14.94 -1.49 -8.28
C GLU A 27 -14.57 -2.77 -7.55
N GLY A 28 -15.36 -3.83 -7.74
CA GLY A 28 -15.18 -5.10 -7.05
C GLY A 28 -14.85 -6.25 -7.99
N PHE A 29 -13.95 -7.14 -7.54
CA PHE A 29 -13.55 -8.36 -8.22
C PHE A 29 -13.84 -9.56 -7.33
N THR A 30 -14.35 -10.64 -7.92
CA THR A 30 -14.76 -11.84 -7.20
C THR A 30 -13.62 -12.82 -6.95
N ASP A 31 -12.52 -12.68 -7.69
CA ASP A 31 -11.40 -13.59 -7.64
C ASP A 31 -10.11 -12.93 -8.18
N GLY A 32 -8.98 -13.56 -7.86
CA GLY A 32 -7.67 -13.07 -8.25
C GLY A 32 -7.40 -13.10 -9.75
N ALA A 33 -8.05 -13.98 -10.52
CA ALA A 33 -7.83 -14.09 -11.96
C ALA A 33 -8.47 -12.91 -12.69
N ALA A 34 -9.73 -12.59 -12.38
CA ALA A 34 -10.45 -11.44 -12.92
C ALA A 34 -9.71 -10.13 -12.58
N PHE A 35 -9.29 -9.97 -11.31
CA PHE A 35 -8.48 -8.84 -10.88
C PHE A 35 -7.17 -8.72 -11.67
N TRP A 36 -6.42 -9.83 -11.80
CA TRP A 36 -5.14 -9.81 -12.53
C TRP A 36 -5.30 -9.47 -14.01
N GLN A 37 -6.39 -9.93 -14.62
CA GLN A 37 -6.75 -9.59 -16.00
C GLN A 37 -7.05 -8.10 -16.15
N ALA A 38 -7.82 -7.52 -15.25
CA ALA A 38 -8.16 -6.09 -15.26
C ALA A 38 -6.91 -5.20 -15.12
N LEU A 39 -5.93 -5.61 -14.28
CA LEU A 39 -4.66 -4.89 -14.11
C LEU A 39 -3.82 -4.75 -15.39
N GLN A 40 -4.11 -5.54 -16.44
CA GLN A 40 -3.41 -5.44 -17.73
C GLN A 40 -3.90 -4.23 -18.55
N SER A 41 -5.15 -3.79 -18.34
CA SER A 41 -5.78 -2.70 -19.10
C SER A 41 -5.90 -1.42 -18.29
N GLU A 42 -6.17 -1.52 -16.99
CA GLU A 42 -6.40 -0.38 -16.10
C GLU A 42 -5.58 -0.48 -14.83
N LYS A 43 -5.40 0.65 -14.15
CA LYS A 43 -4.65 0.70 -12.89
C LYS A 43 -5.45 1.47 -11.85
N PRO A 44 -5.74 0.85 -10.70
CA PRO A 44 -6.39 1.54 -9.60
C PRO A 44 -5.42 2.47 -8.86
N ASP A 45 -5.99 3.42 -8.13
CA ASP A 45 -5.23 4.28 -7.20
C ASP A 45 -4.86 3.53 -5.90
N LEU A 46 -5.63 2.48 -5.55
CA LEU A 46 -5.43 1.63 -4.39
C LEU A 46 -6.18 0.31 -4.56
N VAL A 47 -5.63 -0.77 -4.02
CA VAL A 47 -6.28 -2.09 -3.96
C VAL A 47 -6.53 -2.47 -2.50
N VAL A 48 -7.77 -2.89 -2.20
CA VAL A 48 -8.10 -3.67 -1.01
C VAL A 48 -8.16 -5.13 -1.44
N LEU A 49 -7.29 -5.98 -0.90
CA LEU A 49 -7.06 -7.33 -1.38
C LEU A 49 -7.23 -8.34 -0.26
N ASP A 50 -8.21 -9.23 -0.39
CA ASP A 50 -8.33 -10.35 0.55
C ASP A 50 -7.13 -11.29 0.42
N VAL A 51 -6.62 -11.76 1.55
CA VAL A 51 -5.60 -12.80 1.61
C VAL A 51 -6.16 -14.12 1.09
N MET A 52 -7.37 -14.49 1.53
CA MET A 52 -7.95 -15.80 1.27
C MET A 52 -8.87 -15.81 0.05
N LEU A 53 -8.29 -15.68 -1.14
CA LEU A 53 -9.05 -15.77 -2.39
C LEU A 53 -9.03 -17.20 -2.96
N PRO A 54 -10.11 -17.62 -3.64
CA PRO A 54 -10.11 -18.90 -4.35
C PRO A 54 -9.16 -18.87 -5.56
N GLY A 55 -8.43 -19.94 -5.73
CA GLY A 55 -7.49 -20.11 -6.84
C GLY A 55 -6.13 -19.46 -6.59
N ILE A 56 -6.00 -18.15 -6.81
CA ILE A 56 -4.76 -17.42 -6.58
C ILE A 56 -4.86 -16.67 -5.26
N ASP A 57 -4.03 -17.01 -4.30
CA ASP A 57 -3.94 -16.38 -3.00
C ASP A 57 -3.57 -14.89 -3.11
N GLY A 58 -4.17 -14.06 -2.24
CA GLY A 58 -3.91 -12.61 -2.25
C GLY A 58 -2.45 -12.25 -1.98
N THR A 59 -1.74 -13.04 -1.17
CA THR A 59 -0.30 -12.82 -0.93
C THR A 59 0.53 -13.10 -2.17
N GLU A 60 0.15 -14.09 -2.96
CA GLU A 60 0.78 -14.37 -4.25
C GLU A 60 0.54 -13.24 -5.25
N LEU A 61 -0.71 -12.72 -5.32
CA LEU A 61 -1.05 -11.58 -6.15
C LEU A 61 -0.25 -10.34 -5.77
N LEU A 62 -0.13 -10.04 -4.48
CA LEU A 62 0.72 -8.97 -3.97
C LEU A 62 2.17 -9.15 -4.43
N GLY A 63 2.74 -10.33 -4.27
CA GLY A 63 4.09 -10.64 -4.71
C GLY A 63 4.29 -10.40 -6.22
N ARG A 64 3.33 -10.83 -7.04
CA ARG A 64 3.34 -10.58 -8.49
C ARG A 64 3.25 -9.08 -8.81
N MET A 65 2.42 -8.32 -8.10
CA MET A 65 2.34 -6.85 -8.26
C MET A 65 3.67 -6.18 -7.90
N ARG A 66 4.31 -6.59 -6.82
CA ARG A 66 5.61 -6.02 -6.37
C ARG A 66 6.77 -6.38 -7.29
N ALA A 67 6.72 -7.52 -7.95
CA ALA A 67 7.69 -7.93 -8.97
C ALA A 67 7.53 -7.15 -10.30
N SER A 68 6.35 -6.56 -10.55
CA SER A 68 6.05 -5.81 -11.77
C SER A 68 6.45 -4.35 -11.65
N THR A 69 7.32 -3.85 -12.51
CA THR A 69 7.73 -2.43 -12.56
C THR A 69 6.55 -1.47 -12.71
N SER A 70 5.50 -1.87 -13.41
CA SER A 70 4.33 -1.03 -13.67
C SER A 70 3.27 -1.07 -12.57
N LEU A 71 3.25 -2.11 -11.71
CA LEU A 71 2.24 -2.32 -10.68
C LEU A 71 2.78 -2.12 -9.26
N ARG A 72 4.09 -2.22 -9.05
CA ARG A 72 4.72 -2.19 -7.72
C ARG A 72 4.43 -0.93 -6.90
N ARG A 73 4.05 0.17 -7.56
CA ARG A 73 3.72 1.45 -6.92
C ARG A 73 2.27 1.56 -6.46
N ILE A 74 1.40 0.68 -6.96
CA ILE A 74 -0.01 0.68 -6.56
C ILE A 74 -0.09 0.29 -5.09
N PRO A 75 -0.63 1.13 -4.21
CA PRO A 75 -0.76 0.80 -2.80
C PRO A 75 -1.79 -0.32 -2.61
N VAL A 76 -1.47 -1.24 -1.70
CA VAL A 76 -2.30 -2.42 -1.40
C VAL A 76 -2.56 -2.51 0.10
N ILE A 77 -3.83 -2.52 0.47
CA ILE A 77 -4.31 -2.86 1.81
C ILE A 77 -4.73 -4.32 1.79
N MET A 78 -4.09 -5.18 2.59
CA MET A 78 -4.46 -6.58 2.69
C MET A 78 -5.59 -6.78 3.71
N ALA A 79 -6.68 -7.45 3.33
CA ALA A 79 -7.72 -7.88 4.24
C ALA A 79 -7.44 -9.32 4.72
N THR A 80 -7.41 -9.55 6.04
CA THR A 80 -7.03 -10.85 6.61
C THR A 80 -7.92 -11.27 7.76
N ALA A 81 -8.11 -12.57 7.97
CA ALA A 81 -8.90 -13.09 9.09
C ALA A 81 -8.19 -12.85 10.43
N LYS A 82 -8.99 -12.62 11.49
CA LYS A 82 -8.49 -12.50 12.87
C LYS A 82 -7.81 -13.80 13.31
N GLY A 83 -6.57 -13.72 13.76
CA GLY A 83 -5.78 -14.88 14.22
C GLY A 83 -4.72 -15.38 13.26
N ALA A 84 -4.69 -14.90 12.02
CA ALA A 84 -3.64 -15.19 11.05
C ALA A 84 -2.42 -14.28 11.27
N GLU A 85 -1.81 -14.32 12.46
CA GLU A 85 -0.63 -13.51 12.79
C GLU A 85 0.54 -13.82 11.83
N TYR A 86 0.64 -15.08 11.43
CA TYR A 86 1.62 -15.54 10.44
C TYR A 86 1.35 -14.97 9.04
N ASP A 87 0.08 -14.84 8.63
CA ASP A 87 -0.29 -14.26 7.33
C ASP A 87 -0.07 -12.75 7.31
N ARG A 88 -0.23 -12.08 8.46
CA ARG A 88 0.08 -10.65 8.62
C ARG A 88 1.57 -10.37 8.42
N VAL A 89 2.44 -11.19 9.02
CA VAL A 89 3.89 -11.08 8.86
C VAL A 89 4.27 -11.33 7.40
N ARG A 90 3.74 -12.37 6.76
CA ARG A 90 4.00 -12.66 5.35
C ARG A 90 3.49 -11.59 4.39
N ALA A 91 2.31 -11.01 4.66
CA ALA A 91 1.77 -9.93 3.82
C ALA A 91 2.61 -8.64 3.94
N LEU A 92 3.18 -8.37 5.12
CA LEU A 92 4.10 -7.25 5.33
C LEU A 92 5.45 -7.49 4.69
N ASP A 93 6.00 -8.67 4.87
CA ASP A 93 7.23 -9.09 4.20
C ASP A 93 7.04 -9.08 2.67
N GLY A 94 5.81 -9.31 2.20
CA GLY A 94 5.38 -9.19 0.81
C GLY A 94 5.25 -7.76 0.27
N GLY A 95 5.41 -6.72 1.12
CA GLY A 95 5.34 -5.32 0.70
C GLY A 95 3.93 -4.73 0.65
N ALA A 96 3.00 -5.19 1.49
CA ALA A 96 1.70 -4.53 1.69
C ALA A 96 1.88 -3.16 2.35
N ASP A 97 1.02 -2.20 1.99
CA ASP A 97 1.10 -0.83 2.49
C ASP A 97 0.34 -0.64 3.80
N ASP A 98 -0.71 -1.44 4.01
CA ASP A 98 -1.48 -1.52 5.25
C ASP A 98 -2.25 -2.85 5.28
N TYR A 99 -2.91 -3.16 6.41
CA TYR A 99 -3.86 -4.24 6.48
C TYR A 99 -5.05 -3.96 7.35
N LEU A 100 -6.08 -4.77 7.11
CA LEU A 100 -7.38 -4.69 7.72
C LEU A 100 -7.74 -6.08 8.24
N THR A 101 -8.01 -6.21 9.54
CA THR A 101 -8.34 -7.51 10.15
C THR A 101 -9.84 -7.74 10.13
N LYS A 102 -10.30 -8.81 9.49
CA LYS A 102 -11.71 -9.23 9.48
C LYS A 102 -12.11 -9.84 10.84
N PRO A 103 -13.30 -9.52 11.39
CA PRO A 103 -14.25 -8.54 10.87
C PRO A 103 -13.82 -7.10 11.18
N PHE A 104 -13.89 -6.23 10.20
CA PHE A 104 -13.59 -4.80 10.33
C PHE A 104 -14.88 -3.95 10.22
N SER A 105 -14.83 -2.75 10.75
CA SER A 105 -15.90 -1.78 10.57
C SER A 105 -15.74 -1.03 9.25
N VAL A 106 -16.89 -0.60 8.67
CA VAL A 106 -16.92 0.27 7.47
C VAL A 106 -16.11 1.55 7.68
N ILE A 107 -16.16 2.08 8.92
CA ILE A 107 -15.43 3.30 9.29
C ILE A 107 -13.92 3.04 9.25
N GLU A 108 -13.47 1.89 9.72
CA GLU A 108 -12.06 1.50 9.69
C GLU A 108 -11.55 1.36 8.25
N LEU A 109 -12.27 0.64 7.39
CA LEU A 109 -11.94 0.49 5.96
C LEU A 109 -11.76 1.86 5.31
N VAL A 110 -12.77 2.74 5.41
CA VAL A 110 -12.75 4.07 4.79
C VAL A 110 -11.61 4.92 5.35
N SER A 111 -11.35 4.86 6.66
CA SER A 111 -10.29 5.63 7.30
C SER A 111 -8.91 5.19 6.83
N ARG A 112 -8.65 3.89 6.71
CA ARG A 112 -7.38 3.34 6.20
C ARG A 112 -7.17 3.67 4.73
N VAL A 113 -8.20 3.48 3.89
CA VAL A 113 -8.13 3.85 2.48
C VAL A 113 -7.81 5.34 2.31
N LYS A 114 -8.52 6.23 3.02
CA LYS A 114 -8.24 7.67 2.99
C LYS A 114 -6.84 8.02 3.51
N ALA A 115 -6.36 7.32 4.55
CA ALA A 115 -5.02 7.55 5.09
C ALA A 115 -3.93 7.15 4.09
N VAL A 116 -4.08 6.02 3.41
CA VAL A 116 -3.15 5.59 2.37
C VAL A 116 -3.21 6.54 1.18
N LEU A 117 -4.39 6.87 0.66
CA LEU A 117 -4.55 7.79 -0.48
C LEU A 117 -4.00 9.20 -0.18
N ARG A 118 -4.21 9.73 1.03
CA ARG A 118 -3.65 11.03 1.43
C ARG A 118 -2.12 11.04 1.39
N ARG A 119 -1.49 9.95 1.79
CA ARG A 119 -0.02 9.80 1.69
C ARG A 119 0.45 9.71 0.24
N CYS A 120 -0.41 9.20 -0.67
CA CYS A 120 -0.14 9.13 -2.11
C CYS A 120 -0.38 10.45 -2.83
N GLN A 121 -1.14 11.40 -2.23
CA GLN A 121 -1.34 12.72 -2.84
C GLN A 121 -0.13 13.62 -2.55
N PRO A 122 0.41 14.32 -3.54
CA PRO A 122 1.46 15.30 -3.32
C PRO A 122 0.89 16.44 -2.45
N GLU A 123 1.33 16.54 -1.21
CA GLU A 123 1.10 17.76 -0.43
C GLU A 123 1.77 18.92 -1.16
N GLY A 124 1.00 19.98 -1.39
CA GLY A 124 1.38 21.13 -2.20
C GLY A 124 2.71 21.76 -1.75
N ASP A 125 3.51 21.94 -2.60
CA ASP A 125 4.68 22.69 -2.98
C ASP A 125 5.72 21.74 -3.59
N SER A 126 6.00 21.94 -4.88
CA SER A 126 6.91 21.10 -5.66
C SER A 126 8.33 21.26 -5.14
N SER A 127 8.71 20.46 -4.16
CA SER A 127 10.08 20.40 -3.71
C SER A 127 10.77 19.14 -4.23
N ILE A 128 11.80 19.32 -5.02
CA ILE A 128 12.73 18.26 -5.33
C ILE A 128 13.64 18.13 -4.11
N LEU A 129 13.48 17.04 -3.36
CA LEU A 129 14.36 16.67 -2.28
C LEU A 129 15.64 16.06 -2.86
N ARG A 130 16.81 16.46 -2.34
CA ARG A 130 18.10 15.97 -2.85
C ARG A 130 19.06 15.65 -1.72
N SER A 131 19.80 14.54 -1.90
CA SER A 131 20.94 14.19 -1.06
C SER A 131 21.97 13.42 -1.90
N GLY A 132 23.16 13.99 -2.07
CA GLY A 132 24.17 13.42 -2.97
C GLY A 132 23.63 13.27 -4.40
N GLU A 133 23.74 12.06 -4.93
CA GLU A 133 23.25 11.73 -6.29
C GLU A 133 21.76 11.37 -6.34
N VAL A 134 21.09 11.29 -5.17
CA VAL A 134 19.66 10.94 -5.09
C VAL A 134 18.83 12.21 -5.16
N SER A 135 17.84 12.22 -6.06
CA SER A 135 16.80 13.25 -6.13
C SER A 135 15.42 12.62 -6.16
N LEU A 136 14.49 13.18 -5.38
CA LEU A 136 13.11 12.73 -5.25
C LEU A 136 12.20 13.91 -5.58
N ASP A 137 11.42 13.79 -6.64
CA ASP A 137 10.36 14.73 -7.00
C ASP A 137 9.07 14.28 -6.30
N THR A 138 8.65 15.05 -5.30
CA THR A 138 7.46 14.74 -4.49
C THR A 138 6.17 14.88 -5.29
N ARG A 139 6.16 15.69 -6.35
CA ARG A 139 4.99 15.92 -7.20
C ARG A 139 4.85 14.84 -8.28
N ALA A 140 5.96 14.52 -8.94
CA ALA A 140 5.96 13.47 -9.97
C ALA A 140 6.08 12.07 -9.38
N HIS A 141 6.27 11.91 -8.06
CA HIS A 141 6.58 10.64 -7.39
C HIS A 141 7.71 9.87 -8.10
N THR A 142 8.75 10.59 -8.53
CA THR A 142 9.89 10.01 -9.22
C THR A 142 11.16 10.13 -8.39
N VAL A 143 11.96 9.08 -8.44
CA VAL A 143 13.27 9.04 -7.79
C VAL A 143 14.32 8.81 -8.86
N LEU A 144 15.39 9.59 -8.79
CA LEU A 144 16.58 9.43 -9.62
C LEU A 144 17.79 9.21 -8.71
N SER A 145 18.67 8.32 -9.11
CA SER A 145 19.99 8.11 -8.50
C SER A 145 21.06 8.18 -9.59
N GLY A 146 22.01 9.10 -9.49
CA GLY A 146 22.98 9.31 -10.56
C GLY A 146 22.37 9.73 -11.91
N GLY A 147 21.15 10.27 -11.90
CA GLY A 147 20.40 10.65 -13.12
C GLY A 147 19.54 9.50 -13.70
N GLU A 148 19.69 8.29 -13.23
CA GLU A 148 18.88 7.13 -13.63
C GLU A 148 17.63 6.99 -12.75
N ARG A 149 16.50 6.60 -13.36
CA ARG A 149 15.25 6.41 -12.64
C ARG A 149 15.28 5.13 -11.80
N VAL A 150 14.93 5.27 -10.51
CA VAL A 150 14.79 4.17 -9.57
C VAL A 150 13.32 3.93 -9.31
N ASP A 151 12.86 2.69 -9.51
CA ASP A 151 11.51 2.28 -9.19
C ASP A 151 11.45 1.72 -7.77
N LEU A 152 10.73 2.41 -6.91
CA LEU A 152 10.49 2.04 -5.52
C LEU A 152 9.05 1.56 -5.32
N THR A 153 8.83 0.69 -4.35
CA THR A 153 7.50 0.44 -3.80
C THR A 153 7.01 1.69 -3.06
N TYR A 154 5.72 1.74 -2.76
CA TYR A 154 5.16 2.89 -2.04
C TYR A 154 5.86 3.14 -0.68
N LYS A 155 6.11 2.08 0.11
CA LYS A 155 6.77 2.22 1.43
C LYS A 155 8.24 2.59 1.34
N GLU A 156 8.98 2.07 0.36
CA GLU A 156 10.36 2.48 0.09
C GLU A 156 10.43 3.96 -0.30
N TYR A 157 9.48 4.42 -1.12
CA TYR A 157 9.36 5.82 -1.48
C TYR A 157 9.08 6.71 -0.26
N GLU A 158 8.11 6.34 0.60
CA GLU A 158 7.75 7.11 1.80
C GLU A 158 8.91 7.17 2.81
N LEU A 159 9.65 6.07 3.00
CA LEU A 159 10.85 6.06 3.84
C LEU A 159 11.92 7.00 3.28
N LEU A 160 12.20 6.92 1.97
CA LEU A 160 13.18 7.79 1.32
C LEU A 160 12.75 9.26 1.42
N ARG A 161 11.47 9.56 1.18
CA ARG A 161 10.91 10.91 1.34
C ARG A 161 11.11 11.44 2.76
N LEU A 162 10.81 10.62 3.77
CA LEU A 162 11.02 10.98 5.17
C LEU A 162 12.48 11.31 5.48
N PHE A 163 13.42 10.47 5.03
CA PHE A 163 14.85 10.69 5.25
C PHE A 163 15.38 11.93 4.54
N LEU A 164 14.95 12.14 3.29
CA LEU A 164 15.36 13.31 2.51
C LEU A 164 14.75 14.63 3.03
N SER A 165 13.57 14.56 3.64
CA SER A 165 12.93 15.73 4.26
C SER A 165 13.57 16.13 5.57
N HIS A 166 14.26 15.22 6.27
CA HIS A 166 14.84 15.44 7.59
C HIS A 166 16.29 14.93 7.65
N PRO A 167 17.21 15.52 6.87
CA PRO A 167 18.61 15.07 6.85
C PRO A 167 19.25 15.23 8.24
N GLY A 168 20.06 14.26 8.63
CA GLY A 168 20.76 14.26 9.91
C GLY A 168 19.90 13.81 11.10
N THR A 169 18.63 13.46 10.90
CA THR A 169 17.76 12.93 11.95
C THR A 169 17.89 11.42 12.04
N ALA A 170 18.17 10.90 13.23
CA ALA A 170 18.16 9.46 13.50
C ALA A 170 16.76 9.03 13.95
N TYR A 171 16.25 7.96 13.37
CA TYR A 171 14.95 7.39 13.71
C TYR A 171 15.12 6.00 14.31
N THR A 172 14.34 5.68 15.35
CA THR A 172 14.15 4.31 15.81
C THR A 172 13.22 3.56 14.86
N ARG A 173 13.28 2.22 14.85
CA ARG A 173 12.36 1.39 14.06
C ARG A 173 10.90 1.69 14.38
N ASP A 174 10.57 1.78 15.67
CA ASP A 174 9.22 2.07 16.13
C ASP A 174 8.73 3.42 15.64
N ARG A 175 9.61 4.43 15.65
CA ARG A 175 9.27 5.75 15.12
C ARG A 175 9.06 5.77 13.61
N LEU A 176 9.86 5.00 12.86
CA LEU A 176 9.65 4.82 11.41
C LEU A 176 8.33 4.10 11.13
N MET A 177 8.00 3.07 11.91
CA MET A 177 6.71 2.39 11.81
C MET A 177 5.56 3.35 12.03
N GLU A 178 5.60 4.13 13.10
CA GLU A 178 4.58 5.13 13.41
C GLU A 178 4.41 6.18 12.29
N LEU A 179 5.51 6.72 11.77
CA LEU A 179 5.49 7.78 10.77
C LEU A 179 5.09 7.30 9.38
N VAL A 180 5.50 6.11 8.97
CA VAL A 180 5.31 5.59 7.61
C VAL A 180 4.13 4.63 7.52
N TRP A 181 3.84 3.85 8.57
CA TRP A 181 2.71 2.91 8.61
C TRP A 181 1.51 3.43 9.41
N GLY A 182 1.73 4.32 10.37
CA GLY A 182 0.71 4.94 11.21
C GLY A 182 0.70 4.40 12.64
N MET A 183 0.06 5.16 13.58
CA MET A 183 0.05 4.83 15.03
C MET A 183 -0.72 3.55 15.37
N ASP A 184 -1.70 3.18 14.54
CA ASP A 184 -2.52 1.98 14.74
C ASP A 184 -1.91 0.71 14.13
N TYR A 185 -0.67 0.82 13.64
CA TYR A 185 0.00 -0.31 13.02
C TYR A 185 0.51 -1.28 14.08
N CYS A 186 -0.06 -2.49 14.11
CA CYS A 186 0.26 -3.55 15.08
C CYS A 186 1.33 -4.54 14.56
N GLY A 187 2.09 -4.18 13.52
CA GLY A 187 3.16 -5.02 12.97
C GLY A 187 4.46 -4.94 13.78
N GLU A 188 5.36 -5.91 13.53
CA GLU A 188 6.69 -5.90 14.14
C GLU A 188 7.57 -4.79 13.54
N SER A 189 8.40 -4.15 14.37
CA SER A 189 9.33 -3.11 13.94
C SER A 189 10.38 -3.61 12.91
N ARG A 190 10.56 -4.92 12.81
CA ARG A 190 11.43 -5.57 11.81
C ARG A 190 10.95 -5.40 10.36
N THR A 191 9.67 -5.09 10.14
CA THR A 191 9.13 -4.79 8.81
C THR A 191 9.89 -3.64 8.14
N VAL A 192 10.37 -2.67 8.91
CA VAL A 192 11.20 -1.57 8.41
C VAL A 192 12.48 -2.09 7.75
N ASP A 193 13.10 -3.12 8.33
CA ASP A 193 14.37 -3.67 7.83
C ASP A 193 14.25 -4.28 6.41
N MET A 194 13.05 -4.75 6.04
CA MET A 194 12.77 -5.30 4.71
C MET A 194 12.75 -4.22 3.62
N HIS A 195 12.45 -2.97 3.99
CA HIS A 195 12.32 -1.84 3.06
C HIS A 195 13.57 -0.95 3.00
N ILE A 196 14.55 -1.16 3.90
CA ILE A 196 15.79 -0.38 3.97
C ILE A 196 17.00 -1.11 3.34
N ARG A 197 16.82 -2.31 2.83
CA ARG A 197 17.88 -3.11 2.19
C ARG A 197 18.29 -2.60 0.82
#